data_1ead3f94dd8f64dc4f176d1fb3cde3a5
#
_entry.id   1ead3f94dd8f64dc4f176d1fb3cde3a5
#
_cell.length_a   1.000
_cell.length_b   1.000
_cell.length_c   1.000
_cell.angle_alpha   90.00
_cell.angle_beta   90.00
_cell.angle_gamma   90.00
#
_symmetry.space_group_name_H-M   'P 1'
#
loop_
_entity.id
_entity.type
_entity.pdbx_description
1 polymer ?
#
loop_
_entity_poly.entity_id
_entity_poly.type
_entity_poly.pdbx_seq_one_letter_code
_entity_poly.pdbx_strand_id
1 'polypeptide(L)'
;MSVFLDRRLNAYRPNLADQRLQGQVTADRFTPGEPARVAVPVADLRPKPDPASGIDTQLLLGEPVRVFDRQDGWAWVQADLDGYVGYLP
;
A
#
# COMPACT_ATOMS: atom_id res chain seq x y z
N MET A 1 -0.96 23.58 12.68
CA MET A 1 -1.05 22.26 13.33
C MET A 1 -0.75 21.17 12.31
N SER A 2 0.17 20.29 12.61
CA SER A 2 0.45 19.18 11.71
C SER A 2 -0.48 18.02 12.01
N VAL A 3 -0.96 17.36 10.96
CA VAL A 3 -1.77 16.15 11.06
C VAL A 3 -0.89 14.97 10.70
N PHE A 4 -0.79 14.01 11.59
CA PHE A 4 -0.04 12.79 11.33
C PHE A 4 -1.00 11.72 10.83
N LEU A 5 -0.79 11.24 9.60
CA LEU A 5 -1.58 10.18 9.01
C LEU A 5 -0.92 8.83 9.27
N ASP A 6 -1.71 7.85 9.68
CA ASP A 6 -1.23 6.49 9.92
C ASP A 6 -0.86 5.85 8.56
N ARG A 7 0.40 5.45 8.41
CA ARG A 7 0.90 4.84 7.17
C ARG A 7 0.36 3.44 6.92
N ARG A 8 -0.23 2.81 7.92
CA ARG A 8 -0.91 1.52 7.72
C ARG A 8 -2.24 1.70 7.01
N LEU A 9 -2.81 2.91 7.00
CA LEU A 9 -4.12 3.21 6.41
C LEU A 9 -4.08 4.28 5.33
N ASN A 10 -2.92 4.88 5.09
CA ASN A 10 -2.72 5.95 4.12
C ASN A 10 -1.44 5.70 3.35
N ALA A 11 -1.53 5.64 2.03
CA ALA A 11 -0.39 5.32 1.18
C ALA A 11 0.42 6.57 0.87
N TYR A 12 1.48 6.82 1.63
CA TYR A 12 2.39 7.93 1.32
C TYR A 12 3.83 7.60 1.70
N ARG A 13 4.73 7.99 0.82
CA ARG A 13 6.18 7.94 0.96
C ARG A 13 6.72 9.28 0.49
N PRO A 14 7.97 9.65 0.82
CA PRO A 14 8.55 10.92 0.34
C PRO A 14 8.54 11.06 -1.19
N ASN A 15 8.69 9.97 -1.93
CA ASN A 15 8.78 10.00 -3.40
C ASN A 15 7.45 9.79 -4.11
N LEU A 16 6.46 9.17 -3.47
CA LEU A 16 5.22 8.78 -4.12
C LEU A 16 4.10 8.64 -3.11
N ALA A 17 2.92 9.14 -3.43
CA ALA A 17 1.76 9.03 -2.57
C ALA A 17 0.47 8.82 -3.36
N ASP A 18 -0.54 8.31 -2.69
CA ASP A 18 -1.89 8.20 -3.21
C ASP A 18 -2.41 9.61 -3.54
N GLN A 19 -2.93 9.77 -4.77
CA GLN A 19 -3.49 11.04 -5.25
C GLN A 19 -4.55 11.61 -4.32
N ARG A 20 -5.29 10.76 -3.61
CA ARG A 20 -6.32 11.19 -2.65
C ARG A 20 -5.75 11.95 -1.46
N LEU A 21 -4.45 11.83 -1.21
CA LEU A 21 -3.77 12.52 -0.10
C LEU A 21 -3.12 13.84 -0.53
N GLN A 22 -3.31 14.25 -1.79
CA GLN A 22 -2.77 15.51 -2.30
C GLN A 22 -3.33 16.67 -1.47
N GLY A 23 -2.43 17.54 -0.99
CA GLY A 23 -2.77 18.61 -0.07
C GLY A 23 -2.70 18.24 1.41
N GLN A 24 -2.59 16.95 1.73
CA GLN A 24 -2.46 16.46 3.10
C GLN A 24 -1.06 15.96 3.43
N VAL A 25 -0.32 15.49 2.43
CA VAL A 25 1.06 15.01 2.57
C VAL A 25 1.93 15.62 1.49
N THR A 26 3.24 15.63 1.73
CA THR A 26 4.23 16.07 0.74
C THR A 26 4.88 14.85 0.11
N ALA A 27 4.88 14.79 -1.21
CA ALA A 27 5.52 13.73 -1.98
C ALA A 27 5.99 14.29 -3.31
N ASP A 28 7.01 13.67 -3.90
CA ASP A 28 7.53 14.09 -5.21
C ASP A 28 6.49 13.89 -6.31
N ARG A 29 5.72 12.80 -6.22
CA ARG A 29 4.67 12.48 -7.19
C ARG A 29 3.45 11.90 -6.47
N PHE A 30 2.30 12.03 -7.13
CA PHE A 30 1.04 11.43 -6.69
C PHE A 30 0.49 10.52 -7.78
N THR A 31 -0.15 9.43 -7.40
CA THR A 31 -0.73 8.46 -8.34
C THR A 31 -2.09 7.99 -7.85
N PRO A 32 -3.05 7.77 -8.77
CA PRO A 32 -4.34 7.18 -8.40
C PRO A 32 -4.22 5.70 -8.04
N GLY A 33 -3.10 5.06 -8.38
CA GLY A 33 -2.94 3.64 -8.24
C GLY A 33 -3.63 2.87 -9.37
N GLU A 34 -3.34 1.58 -9.44
CA GLU A 34 -3.88 0.68 -10.46
C GLU A 34 -4.71 -0.40 -9.79
N PRO A 35 -5.97 -0.60 -10.18
CA PRO A 35 -6.77 -1.67 -9.59
C PRO A 35 -6.21 -3.04 -9.97
N ALA A 36 -6.18 -3.94 -9.00
CA ALA A 36 -5.72 -5.30 -9.18
C ALA A 36 -6.42 -6.22 -8.17
N ARG A 37 -6.13 -7.51 -8.23
CA ARG A 37 -6.65 -8.50 -7.30
C ARG A 37 -5.54 -9.43 -6.86
N VAL A 38 -5.65 -9.91 -5.63
CA VAL A 38 -4.72 -10.89 -5.08
C VAL A 38 -4.84 -12.19 -5.86
N ALA A 39 -3.71 -12.70 -6.36
CA ALA A 39 -3.68 -13.86 -7.28
C ALA A 39 -3.16 -15.14 -6.61
N VAL A 40 -2.94 -15.11 -5.30
CA VAL A 40 -2.49 -16.28 -4.51
C VAL A 40 -3.51 -16.54 -3.40
N PRO A 41 -3.57 -17.78 -2.85
CA PRO A 41 -4.57 -18.09 -1.81
C PRO A 41 -4.49 -17.17 -0.59
N VAL A 42 -3.28 -16.89 -0.10
CA VAL A 42 -3.03 -15.99 1.02
C VAL A 42 -1.78 -15.17 0.72
N ALA A 43 -1.87 -13.87 0.90
CA ALA A 43 -0.75 -12.95 0.73
C ALA A 43 -0.51 -12.17 2.03
N ASP A 44 0.72 -12.18 2.54
CA ASP A 44 1.10 -11.43 3.73
C ASP A 44 1.37 -9.97 3.36
N LEU A 45 0.63 -9.05 3.97
CA LEU A 45 0.85 -7.62 3.79
C LEU A 45 1.81 -7.14 4.87
N ARG A 46 2.94 -6.56 4.45
CA ARG A 46 4.03 -6.17 5.34
C ARG A 46 4.27 -4.66 5.27
N PRO A 47 4.74 -4.05 6.38
CA PRO A 47 5.03 -2.61 6.39
C PRO A 47 6.24 -2.23 5.54
N LYS A 48 7.11 -3.19 5.21
CA LYS A 48 8.33 -2.98 4.42
C LYS A 48 8.45 -4.07 3.36
N PRO A 49 9.13 -3.78 2.22
CA PRO A 49 9.40 -4.79 1.19
C PRO A 49 10.54 -5.71 1.63
N ASP A 50 10.31 -6.45 2.67
CA ASP A 50 11.30 -7.30 3.32
C ASP A 50 10.58 -8.50 3.94
N PRO A 51 10.93 -9.75 3.54
CA PRO A 51 10.29 -10.94 4.09
C PRO A 51 10.54 -11.12 5.59
N ALA A 52 11.53 -10.44 6.16
CA ALA A 52 11.81 -10.46 7.58
C ALA A 52 11.01 -9.44 8.37
N SER A 53 10.32 -8.50 7.70
CA SER A 53 9.47 -7.53 8.39
C SER A 53 8.21 -8.23 8.91
N GLY A 54 7.61 -7.70 9.96
CA GLY A 54 6.36 -8.24 10.50
C GLY A 54 5.23 -8.22 9.48
N ILE A 55 4.15 -8.93 9.79
CA ILE A 55 2.95 -9.00 8.97
C ILE A 55 1.88 -8.14 9.62
N ASP A 56 1.36 -7.14 8.90
CA ASP A 56 0.28 -6.29 9.41
C ASP A 56 -1.08 -6.96 9.26
N THR A 57 -1.31 -7.62 8.13
CA THR A 57 -2.54 -8.37 7.87
C THR A 57 -2.30 -9.34 6.72
N GLN A 58 -3.29 -10.17 6.43
CA GLN A 58 -3.26 -11.09 5.29
C GLN A 58 -4.42 -10.81 4.37
N LEU A 59 -4.15 -10.92 3.06
CA LEU A 59 -5.16 -10.78 2.02
C LEU A 59 -5.41 -12.14 1.38
N LEU A 60 -6.64 -12.37 0.95
CA LEU A 60 -7.06 -13.64 0.38
C LEU A 60 -7.22 -13.52 -1.14
N LEU A 61 -7.17 -14.67 -1.82
CA LEU A 61 -7.36 -14.75 -3.27
C LEU A 61 -8.59 -13.96 -3.71
N GLY A 62 -8.42 -13.11 -4.70
CA GLY A 62 -9.50 -12.33 -5.29
C GLY A 62 -9.78 -11.01 -4.59
N GLU A 63 -9.19 -10.73 -3.42
CA GLU A 63 -9.41 -9.45 -2.76
C GLU A 63 -8.92 -8.30 -3.64
N PRO A 64 -9.75 -7.25 -3.81
CA PRO A 64 -9.35 -6.10 -4.61
C PRO A 64 -8.33 -5.25 -3.87
N VAL A 65 -7.32 -4.79 -4.61
CA VAL A 65 -6.28 -3.89 -4.12
C VAL A 65 -6.05 -2.78 -5.12
N ARG A 66 -5.41 -1.72 -4.67
CA ARG A 66 -4.90 -0.64 -5.51
C ARG A 66 -3.39 -0.66 -5.42
N VAL A 67 -2.73 -0.79 -6.55
CA VAL A 67 -1.27 -0.88 -6.62
C VAL A 67 -0.71 0.49 -6.96
N PHE A 68 0.14 1.04 -6.08
CA PHE A 68 0.76 2.35 -6.27
C PHE A 68 2.15 2.25 -6.88
N ASP A 69 2.85 1.14 -6.63
CA ASP A 69 4.21 0.96 -7.12
C ASP A 69 4.56 -0.53 -7.19
N ARG A 70 5.45 -0.88 -8.12
CA ARG A 70 6.03 -2.22 -8.23
C ARG A 70 7.53 -2.06 -8.39
N GLN A 71 8.29 -2.73 -7.51
CA GLN A 71 9.75 -2.64 -7.54
C GLN A 71 10.36 -3.87 -6.89
N ASP A 72 11.34 -4.46 -7.56
CA ASP A 72 12.16 -5.55 -7.02
C ASP A 72 11.33 -6.74 -6.53
N GLY A 73 10.24 -7.07 -7.24
CA GLY A 73 9.38 -8.18 -6.88
C GLY A 73 8.36 -7.88 -5.79
N TRP A 74 8.22 -6.61 -5.39
CA TRP A 74 7.27 -6.17 -4.39
C TRP A 74 6.25 -5.21 -5.00
N ALA A 75 5.01 -5.30 -4.53
CA ALA A 75 3.96 -4.34 -4.87
C ALA A 75 3.57 -3.55 -3.63
N TRP A 76 3.54 -2.23 -3.75
CA TRP A 76 3.06 -1.33 -2.69
C TRP A 76 1.60 -1.04 -2.96
N VAL A 77 0.73 -1.49 -2.06
CA VAL A 77 -0.70 -1.55 -2.32
C VAL A 77 -1.52 -1.02 -1.15
N GLN A 78 -2.79 -0.74 -1.42
CA GLN A 78 -3.82 -0.58 -0.41
C GLN A 78 -4.93 -1.60 -0.66
N ALA A 79 -5.30 -2.35 0.36
CA ALA A 79 -6.42 -3.28 0.30
C ALA A 79 -7.73 -2.50 0.35
N ASP A 80 -8.66 -2.81 -0.58
CA ASP A 80 -9.92 -2.07 -0.65
C ASP A 80 -10.86 -2.39 0.52
N LEU A 81 -10.83 -3.63 1.02
CA LEU A 81 -11.81 -4.07 2.01
C LEU A 81 -11.54 -3.51 3.41
N ASP A 82 -10.29 -3.51 3.86
CA ASP A 82 -9.94 -3.04 5.21
C ASP A 82 -9.12 -1.75 5.22
N GLY A 83 -8.68 -1.28 4.05
CA GLY A 83 -7.92 -0.04 3.92
C GLY A 83 -6.45 -0.14 4.28
N TYR A 84 -5.94 -1.33 4.63
CA TYR A 84 -4.55 -1.48 5.02
C TYR A 84 -3.60 -1.26 3.85
N VAL A 85 -2.53 -0.52 4.12
CA VAL A 85 -1.47 -0.20 3.17
C VAL A 85 -0.23 -0.99 3.54
N GLY A 86 0.45 -1.55 2.54
CA GLY A 86 1.69 -2.27 2.78
C GLY A 86 2.24 -2.87 1.50
N TYR A 87 3.15 -3.82 1.66
CA TYR A 87 3.86 -4.45 0.57
C TYR A 87 3.48 -5.93 0.44
N LEU A 88 3.19 -6.35 -0.79
CA LEU A 88 2.97 -7.75 -1.15
C LEU A 88 4.12 -8.22 -2.03
N PRO A 89 4.59 -9.46 -1.85
CA PRO A 89 5.61 -10.03 -2.72
C PRO A 89 5.12 -10.32 -4.12
#